data_43184b8b923293dd6a3121cafbe32960
#
_entry.id   43184b8b923293dd6a3121cafbe32960
#
_cell.length_a   1.000
_cell.length_b   1.000
_cell.length_c   1.000
_cell.angle_alpha   90.00
_cell.angle_beta   90.00
_cell.angle_gamma   90.00
#
_symmetry.space_group_name_H-M   'P 1'
#
loop_
_entity.id
_entity.type
_entity.pdbx_description
1 polymer ?
#
loop_
_entity_poly.entity_id
_entity_poly.type
_entity_poly.pdbx_seq_one_letter_code
_entity_poly.pdbx_strand_id
1 'polypeptide(L)'
;IHGLAEGDRIFVEHYVGCMHCEWCRAGEYRHCELTDWRTNPDGRRYGYTSSDNPGRLWGGFSQYMYLPWNAVTHKVPDGVTAELAGLVTPLSNGIEWALNAGRVGYAKTVLIQGPGQQGLSQVVASKQAGASLIVVTGTTRDASRLQLASDLGADAVVDVLEEDALARVLELTGGKGVDVVLDCTSGAGTAPVLLGIDALKRREGVMVTQGEEAAFPDFPLKKMTEKCITLASARGHSYRSVELALEQLASHRFPLERLATHSFGLEDVDHAIRALAGETGEDALHISLKPWGDR
;
A
#
# COMPACT_ATOMS: atom_id res chain seq x y z
N ILE A 1 17.58 -19.59 -9.92
CA ILE A 1 16.11 -19.61 -9.85
C ILE A 1 15.59 -19.86 -11.26
N HIS A 2 14.59 -20.72 -11.38
CA HIS A 2 14.04 -21.07 -12.69
C HIS A 2 13.43 -19.85 -13.38
N GLY A 3 13.75 -19.64 -14.66
CA GLY A 3 13.20 -18.54 -15.46
C GLY A 3 13.95 -17.21 -15.38
N LEU A 4 15.01 -17.10 -14.59
CA LEU A 4 15.87 -15.93 -14.54
C LEU A 4 17.19 -16.15 -15.30
N ALA A 5 17.68 -15.09 -15.90
CA ALA A 5 18.99 -15.01 -16.53
C ALA A 5 19.82 -13.90 -15.89
N GLU A 6 21.14 -13.98 -16.05
CA GLU A 6 22.05 -12.90 -15.65
C GLU A 6 21.69 -11.62 -16.41
N GLY A 7 21.61 -10.51 -15.68
CA GLY A 7 21.17 -9.22 -16.21
C GLY A 7 19.67 -8.94 -16.12
N ASP A 8 18.84 -9.92 -15.78
CA ASP A 8 17.42 -9.67 -15.52
C ASP A 8 17.24 -8.72 -14.34
N ARG A 9 16.46 -7.65 -14.53
CA ARG A 9 15.96 -6.84 -13.42
C ARG A 9 14.72 -7.51 -12.83
N ILE A 10 14.70 -7.67 -11.52
CA ILE A 10 13.62 -8.36 -10.83
C ILE A 10 13.11 -7.56 -9.62
N PHE A 11 11.83 -7.69 -9.35
CA PHE A 11 11.25 -7.40 -8.05
C PHE A 11 11.22 -8.72 -7.25
N VAL A 12 11.58 -8.66 -5.98
CA VAL A 12 11.60 -9.84 -5.09
C VAL A 12 10.56 -9.62 -4.01
N GLU A 13 9.63 -10.58 -3.90
CA GLU A 13 8.68 -10.61 -2.79
C GLU A 13 9.39 -10.76 -1.46
N HIS A 14 8.96 -10.01 -0.46
CA HIS A 14 9.52 -10.16 0.88
C HIS A 14 9.08 -11.44 1.59
N TYR A 15 8.08 -12.14 1.08
CA TYR A 15 7.61 -13.43 1.58
C TYR A 15 8.44 -14.58 1.00
N VAL A 16 8.91 -15.48 1.87
CA VAL A 16 9.60 -16.71 1.46
C VAL A 16 8.71 -17.90 1.85
N GLY A 17 7.78 -18.24 0.96
CA GLY A 17 6.75 -19.25 1.23
C GLY A 17 7.25 -20.69 1.12
N CYS A 18 6.46 -21.64 1.59
CA CYS A 18 6.77 -23.07 1.47
C CYS A 18 6.57 -23.63 0.04
N MET A 19 5.89 -22.89 -0.83
CA MET A 19 5.56 -23.21 -2.24
C MET A 19 4.65 -24.44 -2.46
N HIS A 20 4.12 -25.07 -1.40
CA HIS A 20 3.27 -26.28 -1.53
C HIS A 20 1.94 -26.21 -0.76
N CYS A 21 1.75 -25.28 0.19
CA CYS A 21 0.45 -25.07 0.83
C CYS A 21 -0.56 -24.44 -0.15
N GLU A 22 -1.83 -24.46 0.20
CA GLU A 22 -2.91 -23.89 -0.61
C GLU A 22 -2.68 -22.39 -0.92
N TRP A 23 -2.22 -21.62 0.07
CA TRP A 23 -1.94 -20.19 -0.08
C TRP A 23 -0.81 -19.91 -1.07
N CYS A 24 0.29 -20.65 -0.97
CA CYS A 24 1.40 -20.51 -1.92
C CYS A 24 0.98 -20.87 -3.34
N ARG A 25 0.21 -21.95 -3.51
CA ARG A 25 -0.30 -22.37 -4.83
C ARG A 25 -1.28 -21.39 -5.44
N ALA A 26 -1.99 -20.63 -4.60
CA ALA A 26 -2.89 -19.55 -5.02
C ALA A 26 -2.17 -18.21 -5.27
N GLY A 27 -0.85 -18.10 -5.02
CA GLY A 27 -0.12 -16.84 -5.08
C GLY A 27 -0.38 -15.90 -3.89
N GLU A 28 -0.87 -16.44 -2.80
CA GLU A 28 -1.24 -15.74 -1.56
C GLU A 28 -0.19 -15.97 -0.47
N TYR A 29 1.07 -15.77 -0.79
CA TYR A 29 2.23 -16.09 0.07
C TYR A 29 2.17 -15.44 1.45
N ARG A 30 1.53 -14.28 1.57
CA ARG A 30 1.33 -13.57 2.84
C ARG A 30 0.59 -14.38 3.89
N HIS A 31 -0.17 -15.41 3.48
CA HIS A 31 -0.94 -16.30 4.36
C HIS A 31 -0.23 -17.64 4.63
N CYS A 32 0.95 -17.86 4.05
CA CYS A 32 1.74 -19.05 4.31
C CYS A 32 2.32 -19.01 5.72
N GLU A 33 2.04 -20.04 6.55
CA GLU A 33 2.55 -20.12 7.93
C GLU A 33 4.08 -20.06 8.00
N LEU A 34 4.77 -20.59 6.97
CA LEU A 34 6.23 -20.52 6.93
C LEU A 34 6.77 -19.08 6.79
N THR A 35 5.96 -18.15 6.34
CA THR A 35 6.40 -16.73 6.24
C THR A 35 6.19 -15.94 7.52
N ASP A 36 5.44 -16.48 8.49
CA ASP A 36 5.18 -15.77 9.74
C ASP A 36 6.30 -16.04 10.76
N TRP A 37 7.31 -15.20 10.70
CA TRP A 37 8.46 -15.23 11.61
C TRP A 37 8.09 -15.00 13.08
N ARG A 38 6.89 -14.51 13.39
CA ARG A 38 6.43 -14.27 14.77
C ARG A 38 6.00 -15.57 15.45
N THR A 39 5.41 -16.45 14.69
CA THR A 39 4.84 -17.72 15.19
C THR A 39 5.64 -18.93 14.78
N ASN A 40 6.48 -18.81 13.74
CA ASN A 40 7.29 -19.89 13.20
C ASN A 40 8.80 -19.54 13.30
N PRO A 41 9.59 -20.24 14.16
CA PRO A 41 11.02 -20.01 14.27
C PRO A 41 11.80 -20.22 12.96
N ASP A 42 11.28 -21.08 12.08
CA ASP A 42 11.84 -21.35 10.76
C ASP A 42 11.31 -20.40 9.68
N GLY A 43 10.42 -19.50 10.05
CA GLY A 43 9.85 -18.51 9.16
C GLY A 43 10.93 -17.62 8.53
N ARG A 44 10.84 -17.41 7.22
CA ARG A 44 11.79 -16.57 6.48
C ARG A 44 11.04 -15.47 5.77
N ARG A 45 11.57 -14.26 5.95
CA ARG A 45 11.00 -13.07 5.32
C ARG A 45 12.09 -12.03 5.17
N TYR A 46 12.24 -11.48 3.98
CA TYR A 46 13.22 -10.42 3.73
C TYR A 46 12.94 -9.19 4.59
N GLY A 47 14.02 -8.63 5.16
CA GLY A 47 13.94 -7.49 6.09
C GLY A 47 13.59 -7.85 7.54
N TYR A 48 13.21 -9.11 7.83
CA TYR A 48 12.84 -9.58 9.18
C TYR A 48 13.70 -10.75 9.66
N THR A 49 14.25 -11.53 8.74
CA THR A 49 15.10 -12.67 9.08
C THR A 49 16.47 -12.19 9.50
N SER A 50 16.95 -12.64 10.70
CA SER A 50 18.27 -12.29 11.22
C SER A 50 19.38 -12.73 10.25
N SER A 51 20.45 -11.93 10.19
CA SER A 51 21.68 -12.24 9.45
C SER A 51 22.42 -13.48 9.98
N ASP A 52 22.08 -13.99 11.17
CA ASP A 52 22.64 -15.23 11.71
C ASP A 52 22.07 -16.49 11.05
N ASN A 53 20.94 -16.35 10.34
CA ASN A 53 20.36 -17.47 9.61
C ASN A 53 21.19 -17.87 8.39
N PRO A 54 21.21 -19.18 8.02
CA PRO A 54 21.88 -19.65 6.81
C PRO A 54 21.48 -18.85 5.58
N GLY A 55 22.43 -18.62 4.70
CA GLY A 55 22.29 -17.77 3.52
C GLY A 55 22.65 -16.32 3.78
N ARG A 56 22.48 -15.83 5.03
CA ARG A 56 22.73 -14.40 5.37
C ARG A 56 22.05 -13.48 4.34
N LEU A 57 22.37 -12.21 4.27
CA LEU A 57 21.86 -11.29 3.22
C LEU A 57 20.33 -11.38 2.99
N TRP A 58 19.58 -11.44 4.11
CA TRP A 58 18.12 -11.52 4.13
C TRP A 58 17.45 -10.12 4.10
N GLY A 59 17.98 -9.21 3.30
CA GLY A 59 17.44 -7.85 3.18
C GLY A 59 17.95 -7.12 1.95
N GLY A 60 17.20 -6.10 1.51
CA GLY A 60 17.51 -5.29 0.34
C GLY A 60 18.48 -4.15 0.57
N PHE A 61 18.79 -3.79 1.84
CA PHE A 61 19.77 -2.74 2.16
C PHE A 61 21.19 -3.30 2.09
N SER A 62 21.53 -3.84 0.93
CA SER A 62 22.83 -4.45 0.65
C SER A 62 23.10 -4.53 -0.84
N GLN A 63 24.39 -4.66 -1.21
CA GLN A 63 24.80 -4.84 -2.59
C GLN A 63 24.48 -6.22 -3.16
N TYR A 64 24.24 -7.18 -2.29
CA TYR A 64 23.85 -8.55 -2.64
C TYR A 64 22.72 -9.03 -1.76
N MET A 65 21.84 -9.85 -2.30
CA MET A 65 20.74 -10.47 -1.59
C MET A 65 20.73 -11.96 -1.86
N TYR A 66 20.53 -12.77 -0.82
CA TYR A 66 20.39 -14.21 -0.98
C TYR A 66 19.00 -14.55 -1.52
N LEU A 67 18.94 -15.28 -2.62
CA LEU A 67 17.69 -15.79 -3.19
C LEU A 67 17.65 -17.31 -3.03
N PRO A 68 16.90 -17.85 -2.05
CA PRO A 68 16.67 -19.30 -1.94
C PRO A 68 15.83 -19.81 -3.13
N TRP A 69 15.77 -21.12 -3.29
CA TRP A 69 15.04 -21.75 -4.37
C TRP A 69 13.54 -21.38 -4.40
N ASN A 70 12.98 -21.05 -3.25
CA ASN A 70 11.57 -20.66 -3.05
C ASN A 70 11.37 -19.14 -2.93
N ALA A 71 12.36 -18.34 -3.30
CA ALA A 71 12.15 -16.90 -3.47
C ALA A 71 11.16 -16.63 -4.59
N VAL A 72 10.19 -15.79 -4.32
CA VAL A 72 9.21 -15.36 -5.33
C VAL A 72 9.74 -14.11 -6.01
N THR A 73 9.88 -14.19 -7.32
CA THR A 73 10.46 -13.12 -8.14
C THR A 73 9.55 -12.78 -9.30
N HIS A 74 9.53 -11.52 -9.67
CA HIS A 74 8.81 -11.00 -10.83
C HIS A 74 9.81 -10.26 -11.74
N LYS A 75 9.74 -10.48 -13.03
CA LYS A 75 10.57 -9.70 -13.97
C LYS A 75 10.01 -8.28 -14.08
N VAL A 76 10.88 -7.31 -13.88
CA VAL A 76 10.53 -5.90 -14.10
C VAL A 76 10.51 -5.64 -15.60
N PRO A 77 9.40 -5.11 -16.16
CA PRO A 77 9.30 -4.82 -17.59
C PRO A 77 10.37 -3.85 -18.07
N ASP A 78 10.75 -3.98 -19.33
CA ASP A 78 11.63 -3.02 -19.99
C ASP A 78 11.01 -1.61 -19.95
N GLY A 79 11.86 -0.60 -19.72
CA GLY A 79 11.41 0.79 -19.59
C GLY A 79 11.02 1.20 -18.16
N VAL A 80 10.82 0.26 -17.22
CA VAL A 80 10.62 0.57 -15.81
C VAL A 80 11.99 0.68 -15.12
N THR A 81 12.31 1.84 -14.56
CA THR A 81 13.58 2.06 -13.84
C THR A 81 13.60 1.32 -12.50
N ALA A 82 14.77 1.17 -11.89
CA ALA A 82 14.89 0.54 -10.58
C ALA A 82 14.14 1.33 -9.48
N GLU A 83 14.19 2.65 -9.54
CA GLU A 83 13.49 3.55 -8.62
C GLU A 83 11.97 3.39 -8.74
N LEU A 84 11.45 3.33 -9.97
CA LEU A 84 10.02 3.07 -10.20
C LEU A 84 9.62 1.67 -9.74
N ALA A 85 10.47 0.67 -9.96
CA ALA A 85 10.22 -0.68 -9.46
C ALA A 85 10.14 -0.75 -7.92
N GLY A 86 10.76 0.19 -7.20
CA GLY A 86 10.56 0.37 -5.76
C GLY A 86 9.10 0.60 -5.35
N LEU A 87 8.28 1.18 -6.25
CA LEU A 87 6.85 1.43 -6.01
C LEU A 87 5.96 0.18 -6.17
N VAL A 88 6.49 -0.96 -6.58
CA VAL A 88 5.70 -2.18 -6.78
C VAL A 88 4.92 -2.57 -5.53
N THR A 89 5.56 -2.55 -4.34
CA THR A 89 4.89 -2.89 -3.08
C THR A 89 3.70 -1.97 -2.78
N PRO A 90 3.81 -0.64 -2.72
CA PRO A 90 2.64 0.20 -2.46
C PRO A 90 1.58 0.10 -3.54
N LEU A 91 1.94 -0.02 -4.83
CA LEU A 91 0.99 -0.18 -5.92
C LEU A 91 0.24 -1.52 -5.84
N SER A 92 0.94 -2.61 -5.57
CA SER A 92 0.29 -3.92 -5.40
C SER A 92 -0.62 -3.97 -4.17
N ASN A 93 -0.23 -3.33 -3.07
CA ASN A 93 -1.12 -3.14 -1.93
C ASN A 93 -2.35 -2.30 -2.31
N GLY A 94 -2.16 -1.21 -3.06
CA GLY A 94 -3.25 -0.38 -3.55
C GLY A 94 -4.28 -1.18 -4.35
N ILE A 95 -3.83 -2.02 -5.27
CA ILE A 95 -4.67 -2.93 -6.05
C ILE A 95 -5.37 -3.94 -5.13
N GLU A 96 -4.63 -4.62 -4.27
CA GLU A 96 -5.18 -5.65 -3.38
C GLU A 96 -6.24 -5.10 -2.44
N TRP A 97 -5.96 -3.95 -1.82
CA TRP A 97 -6.85 -3.39 -0.81
C TRP A 97 -8.05 -2.70 -1.41
N ALA A 98 -7.87 -1.96 -2.51
CA ALA A 98 -8.98 -1.30 -3.17
C ALA A 98 -9.89 -2.30 -3.91
N LEU A 99 -9.32 -3.16 -4.76
CA LEU A 99 -10.12 -3.99 -5.66
C LEU A 99 -10.59 -5.28 -5.00
N ASN A 100 -9.70 -6.01 -4.32
CA ASN A 100 -10.03 -7.31 -3.74
C ASN A 100 -10.73 -7.18 -2.39
N ALA A 101 -10.16 -6.44 -1.43
CA ALA A 101 -10.75 -6.25 -0.11
C ALA A 101 -11.92 -5.25 -0.13
N GLY A 102 -11.72 -4.09 -0.77
CA GLY A 102 -12.69 -2.99 -0.82
C GLY A 102 -13.78 -3.17 -1.88
N ARG A 103 -13.55 -4.04 -2.86
CA ARG A 103 -14.47 -4.26 -3.99
C ARG A 103 -14.74 -2.98 -4.78
N VAL A 104 -13.74 -2.11 -4.88
CA VAL A 104 -13.80 -0.93 -5.75
C VAL A 104 -13.95 -1.39 -7.20
N GLY A 105 -14.77 -0.72 -7.96
CA GLY A 105 -15.02 -1.03 -9.36
C GLY A 105 -15.81 0.07 -10.05
N TYR A 106 -16.34 -0.25 -11.21
CA TYR A 106 -17.10 0.68 -12.05
C TYR A 106 -18.24 1.36 -11.27
N ALA A 107 -18.31 2.69 -11.40
CA ALA A 107 -19.31 3.59 -10.81
C ALA A 107 -19.35 3.62 -9.26
N LYS A 108 -18.38 3.03 -8.55
CA LYS A 108 -18.28 3.12 -7.11
C LYS A 108 -17.78 4.49 -6.65
N THR A 109 -18.23 4.92 -5.49
CA THR A 109 -17.74 6.11 -4.80
C THR A 109 -16.79 5.69 -3.68
N VAL A 110 -15.63 6.34 -3.57
CA VAL A 110 -14.54 5.92 -2.69
C VAL A 110 -14.04 7.10 -1.85
N LEU A 111 -13.88 6.87 -0.56
CA LEU A 111 -13.14 7.74 0.36
C LEU A 111 -11.82 7.06 0.71
N ILE A 112 -10.70 7.73 0.46
CA ILE A 112 -9.35 7.27 0.83
C ILE A 112 -8.82 8.19 1.93
N GLN A 113 -8.46 7.60 3.05
CA GLN A 113 -7.97 8.34 4.22
C GLN A 113 -6.46 8.17 4.34
N GLY A 114 -5.73 9.30 4.33
CA GLY A 114 -4.27 9.36 4.36
C GLY A 114 -3.61 9.36 2.98
N PRO A 115 -3.00 10.48 2.55
CA PRO A 115 -2.38 10.63 1.23
C PRO A 115 -0.91 10.18 1.22
N GLY A 116 -0.57 9.16 1.99
CA GLY A 116 0.73 8.50 1.92
C GLY A 116 0.86 7.62 0.66
N GLN A 117 2.02 6.98 0.48
CA GLN A 117 2.25 6.12 -0.69
C GLN A 117 1.18 5.03 -0.88
N GLN A 118 0.61 4.51 0.21
CA GLN A 118 -0.46 3.50 0.16
C GLN A 118 -1.76 4.13 -0.34
N GLY A 119 -2.18 5.28 0.23
CA GLY A 119 -3.40 5.97 -0.19
C GLY A 119 -3.33 6.45 -1.63
N LEU A 120 -2.21 7.04 -2.05
CA LEU A 120 -2.01 7.48 -3.44
C LEU A 120 -2.03 6.29 -4.42
N SER A 121 -1.49 5.15 -4.04
CA SER A 121 -1.59 3.92 -4.84
C SER A 121 -3.05 3.44 -4.97
N GLN A 122 -3.87 3.64 -3.94
CA GLN A 122 -5.30 3.31 -3.99
C GLN A 122 -6.09 4.31 -4.83
N VAL A 123 -5.67 5.59 -4.92
CA VAL A 123 -6.25 6.55 -5.89
C VAL A 123 -6.08 6.00 -7.31
N VAL A 124 -4.85 5.60 -7.66
CA VAL A 124 -4.54 5.05 -8.98
C VAL A 124 -5.34 3.78 -9.26
N ALA A 125 -5.37 2.83 -8.31
CA ALA A 125 -6.13 1.59 -8.45
C ALA A 125 -7.64 1.86 -8.61
N SER A 126 -8.21 2.77 -7.81
CA SER A 126 -9.63 3.14 -7.88
C SER A 126 -9.99 3.83 -9.19
N LYS A 127 -9.14 4.73 -9.68
CA LYS A 127 -9.33 5.41 -10.96
C LYS A 127 -9.31 4.43 -12.12
N GLN A 128 -8.35 3.52 -12.12
CA GLN A 128 -8.24 2.48 -13.14
C GLN A 128 -9.42 1.51 -13.13
N ALA A 129 -9.99 1.23 -11.95
CA ALA A 129 -11.19 0.39 -11.81
C ALA A 129 -12.48 1.08 -12.25
N GLY A 130 -12.46 2.37 -12.57
CA GLY A 130 -13.62 3.12 -13.01
C GLY A 130 -14.52 3.62 -11.89
N ALA A 131 -13.96 3.91 -10.72
CA ALA A 131 -14.68 4.63 -9.66
C ALA A 131 -15.22 5.96 -10.20
N SER A 132 -16.45 6.31 -9.80
CA SER A 132 -17.13 7.52 -10.27
C SER A 132 -16.86 8.75 -9.42
N LEU A 133 -16.40 8.54 -8.18
CA LEU A 133 -15.99 9.59 -7.26
C LEU A 133 -14.87 9.05 -6.36
N ILE A 134 -13.77 9.76 -6.29
CA ILE A 134 -12.63 9.46 -5.42
C ILE A 134 -12.34 10.70 -4.57
N VAL A 135 -12.57 10.59 -3.27
CA VAL A 135 -12.28 11.64 -2.29
C VAL A 135 -11.08 11.21 -1.47
N VAL A 136 -10.10 12.09 -1.27
CA VAL A 136 -8.91 11.80 -0.45
C VAL A 136 -8.85 12.77 0.71
N THR A 137 -8.67 12.26 1.93
CA THR A 137 -8.46 13.10 3.11
C THR A 137 -7.01 13.08 3.56
N GLY A 138 -6.55 14.20 4.08
CA GLY A 138 -5.25 14.41 4.70
C GLY A 138 -5.31 15.58 5.67
N THR A 139 -4.16 16.03 6.12
CA THR A 139 -4.01 17.19 6.99
C THR A 139 -3.27 18.30 6.27
N THR A 140 -3.22 19.49 6.84
CA THR A 140 -2.48 20.64 6.29
C THR A 140 -1.02 20.33 5.97
N ARG A 141 -0.40 19.42 6.73
CA ARG A 141 0.97 18.94 6.46
C ARG A 141 1.09 18.13 5.17
N ASP A 142 -0.02 17.58 4.68
CA ASP A 142 -0.07 16.73 3.51
C ASP A 142 -0.44 17.48 2.22
N ALA A 143 -0.36 18.82 2.21
CA ALA A 143 -0.83 19.66 1.10
C ALA A 143 -0.24 19.25 -0.26
N SER A 144 1.07 18.95 -0.34
CA SER A 144 1.75 18.47 -1.55
C SER A 144 1.21 17.11 -2.01
N ARG A 145 0.93 16.23 -1.05
CA ARG A 145 0.41 14.87 -1.30
C ARG A 145 -1.05 14.89 -1.68
N LEU A 146 -1.86 15.79 -1.11
CA LEU A 146 -3.25 16.03 -1.54
C LEU A 146 -3.31 16.58 -2.97
N GLN A 147 -2.39 17.49 -3.33
CA GLN A 147 -2.26 17.93 -4.71
C GLN A 147 -1.88 16.77 -5.64
N LEU A 148 -0.92 15.93 -5.23
CA LEU A 148 -0.55 14.74 -6.00
C LEU A 148 -1.72 13.76 -6.14
N ALA A 149 -2.56 13.60 -5.10
CA ALA A 149 -3.78 12.78 -5.19
C ALA A 149 -4.72 13.30 -6.30
N SER A 150 -4.91 14.62 -6.41
CA SER A 150 -5.70 15.22 -7.49
C SER A 150 -5.08 14.94 -8.86
N ASP A 151 -3.77 15.09 -9.00
CA ASP A 151 -3.04 14.83 -10.25
C ASP A 151 -3.10 13.35 -10.67
N LEU A 152 -3.19 12.43 -9.70
CA LEU A 152 -3.38 11.00 -9.91
C LEU A 152 -4.83 10.60 -10.21
N GLY A 153 -5.78 11.53 -10.07
CA GLY A 153 -7.16 11.33 -10.48
C GLY A 153 -8.19 11.30 -9.35
N ALA A 154 -7.84 11.78 -8.15
CA ALA A 154 -8.85 12.07 -7.13
C ALA A 154 -9.75 13.23 -7.61
N ASP A 155 -11.05 13.09 -7.38
CA ASP A 155 -12.05 14.07 -7.81
C ASP A 155 -12.22 15.20 -6.77
N ALA A 156 -11.88 14.92 -5.51
CA ALA A 156 -11.84 15.91 -4.43
C ALA A 156 -10.79 15.53 -3.39
N VAL A 157 -10.22 16.55 -2.75
CA VAL A 157 -9.31 16.40 -1.61
C VAL A 157 -9.83 17.24 -0.44
N VAL A 158 -9.60 16.76 0.77
CA VAL A 158 -10.15 17.35 2.00
C VAL A 158 -9.06 17.44 3.05
N ASP A 159 -8.77 18.64 3.53
CA ASP A 159 -7.96 18.85 4.73
C ASP A 159 -8.86 18.77 5.96
N VAL A 160 -8.70 17.70 6.74
CA VAL A 160 -9.57 17.43 7.91
C VAL A 160 -9.34 18.39 9.08
N LEU A 161 -8.30 19.22 9.02
CA LEU A 161 -8.06 20.26 10.02
C LEU A 161 -8.75 21.60 9.66
N GLU A 162 -9.08 21.78 8.39
CA GLU A 162 -9.65 23.04 7.87
C GLU A 162 -11.15 22.92 7.57
N GLU A 163 -11.65 21.72 7.27
CA GLU A 163 -13.06 21.51 6.94
C GLU A 163 -13.64 20.22 7.55
N ASP A 164 -14.96 20.16 7.67
CA ASP A 164 -15.68 18.94 8.12
C ASP A 164 -15.69 17.91 6.99
N ALA A 165 -14.80 16.93 7.09
CA ALA A 165 -14.65 15.89 6.09
C ALA A 165 -15.93 15.05 5.91
N LEU A 166 -16.71 14.79 6.98
CA LEU A 166 -17.97 14.04 6.86
C LEU A 166 -19.00 14.87 6.09
N ALA A 167 -19.17 16.14 6.45
CA ALA A 167 -20.10 17.03 5.76
C ALA A 167 -19.73 17.14 4.27
N ARG A 168 -18.43 17.27 3.95
CA ARG A 168 -17.98 17.35 2.57
C ARG A 168 -18.23 16.06 1.77
N VAL A 169 -17.95 14.89 2.34
CA VAL A 169 -18.24 13.61 1.70
C VAL A 169 -19.74 13.43 1.47
N LEU A 170 -20.58 13.80 2.44
CA LEU A 170 -22.04 13.71 2.30
C LEU A 170 -22.55 14.70 1.24
N GLU A 171 -22.03 15.92 1.16
CA GLU A 171 -22.34 16.86 0.09
C GLU A 171 -22.06 16.26 -1.29
N LEU A 172 -20.83 15.76 -1.51
CA LEU A 172 -20.39 15.17 -2.78
C LEU A 172 -21.19 13.92 -3.19
N THR A 173 -21.78 13.22 -2.23
CA THR A 173 -22.55 12.00 -2.45
C THR A 173 -24.07 12.22 -2.37
N GLY A 174 -24.54 13.46 -2.30
CA GLY A 174 -25.96 13.80 -2.17
C GLY A 174 -26.60 13.22 -0.90
N GLY A 175 -25.87 13.20 0.21
CA GLY A 175 -26.28 12.71 1.51
C GLY A 175 -26.27 11.19 1.68
N LYS A 176 -25.86 10.44 0.65
CA LYS A 176 -25.92 8.95 0.67
C LYS A 176 -24.71 8.30 1.34
N GLY A 177 -23.55 8.98 1.34
CA GLY A 177 -22.27 8.44 1.72
C GLY A 177 -21.60 7.64 0.59
N VAL A 178 -20.36 7.18 0.83
CA VAL A 178 -19.54 6.46 -0.16
C VAL A 178 -19.78 4.94 -0.10
N ASP A 179 -19.52 4.27 -1.22
CA ASP A 179 -19.55 2.80 -1.31
C ASP A 179 -18.41 2.16 -0.54
N VAL A 180 -17.22 2.75 -0.62
CA VAL A 180 -15.99 2.17 -0.05
C VAL A 180 -15.20 3.23 0.69
N VAL A 181 -14.67 2.85 1.85
CA VAL A 181 -13.67 3.61 2.59
C VAL A 181 -12.40 2.79 2.66
N LEU A 182 -11.27 3.40 2.32
CA LEU A 182 -9.94 2.81 2.36
C LEU A 182 -9.10 3.60 3.35
N ASP A 183 -8.89 3.04 4.54
CA ASP A 183 -8.13 3.70 5.59
C ASP A 183 -6.65 3.28 5.55
N CYS A 184 -5.81 4.24 5.21
CA CYS A 184 -4.35 4.12 5.13
C CYS A 184 -3.63 5.05 6.13
N THR A 185 -4.36 5.54 7.12
CA THR A 185 -3.77 6.43 8.13
C THR A 185 -2.89 5.65 9.09
N SER A 186 -1.87 6.30 9.62
CA SER A 186 -1.04 5.81 10.72
C SER A 186 -0.86 6.90 11.77
N GLY A 187 -0.84 6.51 13.04
CA GLY A 187 -0.66 7.44 14.16
C GLY A 187 -1.81 8.44 14.39
N ALA A 188 -2.96 8.25 13.75
CA ALA A 188 -4.14 9.12 13.88
C ALA A 188 -5.19 8.60 14.87
N GLY A 189 -4.89 7.50 15.56
CA GLY A 189 -5.80 6.85 16.49
C GLY A 189 -7.05 6.30 15.80
N THR A 190 -8.18 6.32 16.51
CA THR A 190 -9.43 5.73 16.03
C THR A 190 -10.31 6.69 15.20
N ALA A 191 -9.94 7.98 15.13
CA ALA A 191 -10.73 9.00 14.45
C ALA A 191 -11.01 8.70 12.96
N PRO A 192 -10.03 8.24 12.17
CA PRO A 192 -10.28 7.90 10.76
C PRO A 192 -11.28 6.74 10.61
N VAL A 193 -11.21 5.73 11.49
CA VAL A 193 -12.15 4.61 11.46
C VAL A 193 -13.57 5.07 11.76
N LEU A 194 -13.75 5.97 12.74
CA LEU A 194 -15.06 6.54 13.08
C LEU A 194 -15.62 7.38 11.93
N LEU A 195 -14.79 8.26 11.34
CA LEU A 195 -15.15 9.04 10.17
C LEU A 195 -15.56 8.12 9.00
N GLY A 196 -14.76 7.09 8.74
CA GLY A 196 -15.03 6.11 7.68
C GLY A 196 -16.37 5.40 7.86
N ILE A 197 -16.67 4.92 9.07
CA ILE A 197 -17.97 4.30 9.41
C ILE A 197 -19.12 5.29 9.16
N ASP A 198 -18.94 6.56 9.51
CA ASP A 198 -19.97 7.58 9.32
C ASP A 198 -20.14 7.97 7.84
N ALA A 199 -19.06 8.03 7.09
CA ALA A 199 -19.07 8.37 5.68
C ALA A 199 -19.63 7.26 4.76
N LEU A 200 -19.62 5.99 5.20
CA LEU A 200 -20.15 4.88 4.41
C LEU A 200 -21.65 5.00 4.18
N LYS A 201 -22.12 4.65 2.99
CA LYS A 201 -23.54 4.48 2.70
C LYS A 201 -24.14 3.34 3.54
N ARG A 202 -25.45 3.42 3.78
CA ARG A 202 -26.18 2.28 4.35
C ARG A 202 -26.25 1.13 3.36
N ARG A 203 -26.11 -0.10 3.84
CA ARG A 203 -26.07 -1.36 3.11
C ARG A 203 -24.90 -1.41 2.12
N GLU A 204 -24.28 -2.53 2.03
CA GLU A 204 -23.18 -2.82 1.10
C GLU A 204 -21.94 -1.89 1.20
N GLY A 205 -21.95 -0.92 2.14
CA GLY A 205 -20.75 -0.11 2.41
C GLY A 205 -19.61 -0.99 2.93
N VAL A 206 -18.41 -0.82 2.39
CA VAL A 206 -17.22 -1.58 2.79
C VAL A 206 -16.16 -0.62 3.29
N MET A 207 -15.67 -0.85 4.50
CA MET A 207 -14.48 -0.19 5.01
C MET A 207 -13.32 -1.18 5.03
N VAL A 208 -12.20 -0.80 4.41
CA VAL A 208 -10.94 -1.54 4.49
C VAL A 208 -9.98 -0.78 5.39
N THR A 209 -9.42 -1.47 6.38
CA THR A 209 -8.38 -0.92 7.25
C THR A 209 -7.15 -1.80 7.23
N GLN A 210 -5.97 -1.21 7.24
CA GLN A 210 -4.73 -1.93 7.45
C GLN A 210 -4.39 -2.12 8.95
N GLY A 211 -5.17 -1.48 9.84
CA GLY A 211 -5.23 -1.75 11.27
C GLY A 211 -3.90 -1.67 12.02
N GLU A 212 -3.33 -0.48 12.13
CA GLU A 212 -2.13 -0.28 12.93
C GLU A 212 -2.41 0.00 14.42
N GLU A 213 -3.67 0.31 14.75
CA GLU A 213 -4.09 0.50 16.14
C GLU A 213 -4.21 -0.84 16.86
N ALA A 214 -3.52 -0.98 18.00
CA ALA A 214 -3.52 -2.21 18.78
C ALA A 214 -4.85 -2.49 19.47
N ALA A 215 -5.65 -1.46 19.77
CA ALA A 215 -6.96 -1.58 20.41
C ALA A 215 -7.88 -0.45 19.96
N PHE A 216 -9.17 -0.75 19.90
CA PHE A 216 -10.20 0.23 19.65
C PHE A 216 -11.24 0.16 20.78
N PRO A 217 -11.03 0.88 21.91
CA PRO A 217 -12.03 1.01 22.95
C PRO A 217 -13.31 1.63 22.37
N ASP A 218 -14.47 1.18 22.86
CA ASP A 218 -15.78 1.71 22.46
C ASP A 218 -16.08 1.60 20.95
N PHE A 219 -15.61 0.52 20.32
CA PHE A 219 -15.86 0.25 18.89
C PHE A 219 -17.38 0.32 18.58
N PRO A 220 -17.82 1.10 17.56
CA PRO A 220 -19.22 1.40 17.33
C PRO A 220 -19.99 0.28 16.61
N LEU A 221 -19.96 -0.94 17.17
CA LEU A 221 -20.57 -2.14 16.58
C LEU A 221 -22.07 -1.96 16.30
N LYS A 222 -22.79 -1.28 17.20
CA LYS A 222 -24.22 -0.99 17.01
C LYS A 222 -24.45 -0.18 15.74
N LYS A 223 -23.66 0.88 15.51
CA LYS A 223 -23.76 1.73 14.31
C LYS A 223 -23.49 0.93 13.04
N MET A 224 -22.48 0.05 13.06
CA MET A 224 -22.19 -0.83 11.92
C MET A 224 -23.36 -1.76 11.60
N THR A 225 -23.96 -2.36 12.64
CA THR A 225 -25.13 -3.22 12.49
C THR A 225 -26.32 -2.45 11.91
N GLU A 226 -26.61 -1.25 12.42
CA GLU A 226 -27.69 -0.38 11.94
C GLU A 226 -27.50 0.10 10.50
N LYS A 227 -26.24 0.28 10.07
CA LYS A 227 -25.89 0.65 8.70
C LYS A 227 -25.77 -0.55 7.77
N CYS A 228 -25.67 -1.77 8.27
CA CYS A 228 -25.41 -3.01 7.52
C CYS A 228 -24.16 -2.90 6.65
N ILE A 229 -23.04 -2.50 7.24
CA ILE A 229 -21.76 -2.31 6.55
C ILE A 229 -20.76 -3.42 6.89
N THR A 230 -19.76 -3.59 6.06
CA THR A 230 -18.65 -4.55 6.23
C THR A 230 -17.39 -3.83 6.65
N LEU A 231 -16.72 -4.33 7.69
CA LEU A 231 -15.33 -3.98 8.00
C LEU A 231 -14.43 -5.13 7.52
N ALA A 232 -13.50 -4.83 6.63
CA ALA A 232 -12.51 -5.75 6.11
C ALA A 232 -11.11 -5.29 6.54
N SER A 233 -10.25 -6.24 6.89
CA SER A 233 -8.84 -5.97 7.12
C SER A 233 -8.02 -6.32 5.88
N ALA A 234 -6.98 -5.54 5.61
CA ALA A 234 -6.07 -5.80 4.51
C ALA A 234 -4.61 -5.74 4.97
N ARG A 235 -3.81 -6.69 4.48
CA ARG A 235 -2.38 -6.75 4.75
C ARG A 235 -1.65 -7.42 3.59
N GLY A 236 -0.64 -6.73 3.07
CA GLY A 236 0.16 -7.25 1.96
C GLY A 236 -0.65 -7.41 0.67
N HIS A 237 -0.11 -8.16 -0.25
CA HIS A 237 -0.63 -8.32 -1.60
C HIS A 237 -0.43 -9.75 -2.11
N SER A 238 -1.16 -10.12 -3.16
CA SER A 238 -1.05 -11.38 -3.87
C SER A 238 -0.02 -11.29 -5.01
N TYR A 239 0.43 -12.45 -5.52
CA TYR A 239 1.23 -12.54 -6.74
C TYR A 239 0.60 -11.74 -7.89
N ARG A 240 -0.71 -11.92 -8.10
CA ARG A 240 -1.44 -11.25 -9.18
C ARG A 240 -1.43 -9.73 -9.04
N SER A 241 -1.54 -9.21 -7.82
CA SER A 241 -1.50 -7.75 -7.59
C SER A 241 -0.13 -7.16 -7.91
N VAL A 242 0.97 -7.92 -7.73
CA VAL A 242 2.32 -7.50 -8.16
C VAL A 242 2.43 -7.43 -9.67
N GLU A 243 1.97 -8.46 -10.38
CA GLU A 243 1.97 -8.44 -11.85
C GLU A 243 1.19 -7.24 -12.40
N LEU A 244 0.01 -6.97 -11.84
CA LEU A 244 -0.79 -5.80 -12.23
C LEU A 244 -0.10 -4.46 -11.89
N ALA A 245 0.63 -4.39 -10.77
CA ALA A 245 1.40 -3.19 -10.41
C ALA A 245 2.55 -2.95 -11.41
N LEU A 246 3.23 -4.00 -11.84
CA LEU A 246 4.27 -3.92 -12.86
C LEU A 246 3.69 -3.50 -14.23
N GLU A 247 2.55 -4.06 -14.64
CA GLU A 247 1.82 -3.61 -15.82
C GLU A 247 1.41 -2.13 -15.72
N GLN A 248 0.98 -1.68 -14.55
CA GLN A 248 0.60 -0.29 -14.28
C GLN A 248 1.80 0.65 -14.43
N LEU A 249 2.97 0.29 -13.88
CA LEU A 249 4.21 1.04 -14.06
C LEU A 249 4.63 1.11 -15.52
N ALA A 250 4.61 0.00 -16.24
CA ALA A 250 4.99 -0.07 -17.64
C ALA A 250 4.02 0.69 -18.57
N SER A 251 2.78 0.93 -18.14
CA SER A 251 1.78 1.63 -18.94
C SER A 251 2.02 3.14 -19.08
N HIS A 252 2.78 3.74 -18.17
CA HIS A 252 3.02 5.19 -18.06
C HIS A 252 1.74 6.06 -18.09
N ARG A 253 0.59 5.50 -17.67
CA ARG A 253 -0.71 6.21 -17.68
C ARG A 253 -0.85 7.25 -16.58
N PHE A 254 -0.11 7.10 -15.52
CA PHE A 254 -0.11 7.97 -14.34
C PHE A 254 1.30 8.48 -14.10
N PRO A 255 1.48 9.69 -13.55
CA PRO A 255 2.79 10.26 -13.23
C PRO A 255 3.38 9.61 -11.96
N LEU A 256 3.58 8.29 -11.99
CA LEU A 256 4.00 7.49 -10.82
C LEU A 256 5.41 7.82 -10.35
N GLU A 257 6.26 8.37 -11.22
CA GLU A 257 7.59 8.86 -10.89
C GLU A 257 7.57 9.94 -9.78
N ARG A 258 6.47 10.65 -9.64
CA ARG A 258 6.28 11.67 -8.59
C ARG A 258 6.11 11.07 -7.20
N LEU A 259 5.82 9.78 -7.08
CA LEU A 259 5.78 9.08 -5.81
C LEU A 259 7.21 8.73 -5.34
N ALA A 260 8.15 8.49 -6.25
CA ALA A 260 9.53 8.16 -5.94
C ALA A 260 10.32 9.46 -5.65
N THR A 261 10.16 10.00 -4.45
CA THR A 261 10.63 11.36 -4.12
C THR A 261 12.12 11.44 -3.84
N HIS A 262 12.72 10.41 -3.25
CA HIS A 262 14.11 10.45 -2.79
C HIS A 262 14.86 9.17 -3.13
N SER A 263 16.17 9.30 -3.31
CA SER A 263 17.09 8.17 -3.51
C SER A 263 18.40 8.46 -2.81
N PHE A 264 18.91 7.49 -2.03
CA PHE A 264 20.13 7.62 -1.23
C PHE A 264 21.06 6.42 -1.47
N GLY A 265 22.35 6.59 -1.16
CA GLY A 265 23.30 5.48 -1.06
C GLY A 265 23.11 4.65 0.21
N LEU A 266 23.82 3.52 0.33
CA LEU A 266 23.77 2.72 1.57
C LEU A 266 24.37 3.44 2.77
N GLU A 267 25.35 4.31 2.54
CA GLU A 267 26.01 5.14 3.55
C GLU A 267 25.04 6.08 4.25
N ASP A 268 23.95 6.48 3.56
CA ASP A 268 22.94 7.43 4.05
C ASP A 268 21.68 6.74 4.57
N VAL A 269 21.71 5.43 4.84
CA VAL A 269 20.53 4.65 5.25
C VAL A 269 19.85 5.20 6.51
N ASP A 270 20.62 5.68 7.49
CA ASP A 270 20.09 6.29 8.72
C ASP A 270 19.30 7.57 8.37
N HIS A 271 19.88 8.44 7.55
CA HIS A 271 19.21 9.64 7.07
C HIS A 271 17.92 9.31 6.30
N ALA A 272 17.97 8.34 5.40
CA ALA A 272 16.83 7.88 4.61
C ALA A 272 15.65 7.42 5.49
N ILE A 273 15.95 6.63 6.54
CA ILE A 273 14.93 6.15 7.49
C ILE A 273 14.33 7.33 8.27
N ARG A 274 15.15 8.26 8.74
CA ARG A 274 14.69 9.44 9.48
C ARG A 274 13.90 10.41 8.61
N ALA A 275 14.28 10.58 7.34
CA ALA A 275 13.53 11.37 6.38
C ALA A 275 12.12 10.79 6.17
N LEU A 276 12.01 9.46 5.99
CA LEU A 276 10.71 8.81 5.85
C LEU A 276 9.86 8.90 7.13
N ALA A 277 10.51 8.93 8.31
CA ALA A 277 9.84 9.16 9.60
C ALA A 277 9.43 10.64 9.83
N GLY A 278 9.80 11.56 8.92
CA GLY A 278 9.50 12.98 9.05
C GLY A 278 10.40 13.75 10.04
N GLU A 279 11.54 13.17 10.43
CA GLU A 279 12.44 13.75 11.42
C GLU A 279 13.44 14.77 10.83
N THR A 280 13.62 14.79 9.51
CA THR A 280 14.59 15.64 8.82
C THR A 280 13.98 16.91 8.24
N GLY A 281 12.64 17.03 8.23
CA GLY A 281 11.91 18.13 7.61
C GLY A 281 11.75 18.02 6.09
N GLU A 282 12.25 16.94 5.47
CA GLU A 282 12.02 16.62 4.07
C GLU A 282 10.62 16.04 3.85
N ASP A 283 9.96 16.40 2.75
CA ASP A 283 8.67 15.81 2.36
C ASP A 283 8.91 14.51 1.59
N ALA A 284 9.40 13.50 2.30
CA ALA A 284 9.68 12.19 1.75
C ALA A 284 8.41 11.34 1.68
N LEU A 285 8.04 10.89 0.48
CA LEU A 285 6.88 10.02 0.25
C LEU A 285 7.30 8.56 0.02
N HIS A 286 8.24 8.33 -0.90
CA HIS A 286 8.87 7.05 -1.13
C HIS A 286 10.37 7.25 -1.35
N ILE A 287 11.16 6.43 -0.65
CA ILE A 287 12.62 6.50 -0.68
C ILE A 287 13.17 5.19 -1.22
N SER A 288 14.10 5.29 -2.17
CA SER A 288 14.87 4.16 -2.66
C SER A 288 16.31 4.24 -2.18
N LEU A 289 16.90 3.09 -1.84
CA LEU A 289 18.34 2.97 -1.63
C LEU A 289 19.01 2.40 -2.86
N LYS A 290 20.12 3.00 -3.29
CA LYS A 290 20.97 2.56 -4.41
C LYS A 290 22.25 1.92 -3.86
N PRO A 291 22.30 0.59 -3.71
CA PRO A 291 23.44 -0.07 -3.06
C PRO A 291 24.75 0.06 -3.81
N TRP A 292 24.70 0.37 -5.09
CA TRP A 292 25.87 0.56 -5.96
C TRP A 292 26.10 2.03 -6.36
N GLY A 293 25.39 2.97 -5.75
CA GLY A 293 25.38 4.36 -6.18
C GLY A 293 24.74 4.51 -7.56
N ASP A 294 25.23 5.46 -8.36
CA ASP A 294 24.73 5.76 -9.71
C ASP A 294 25.37 4.90 -10.80
N ARG A 295 25.73 3.65 -10.50
CA ARG A 295 26.34 2.72 -11.47
C ARG A 295 25.32 2.05 -12.36
#